data_45e3dca70d688e8a14e7a62cfb38048a
#
_entry.id   45e3dca70d688e8a14e7a62cfb38048a
#
_cell.length_a   1.000
_cell.length_b   1.000
_cell.length_c   1.000
_cell.angle_alpha   90.00
_cell.angle_beta   90.00
_cell.angle_gamma   90.00
#
_symmetry.space_group_name_H-M   'P 1'
#
loop_
_entity.id
_entity.type
_entity.pdbx_description
1 polymer ?
#
loop_
_entity_poly.entity_id
_entity_poly.type
_entity_poly.pdbx_seq_one_letter_code
_entity_poly.pdbx_strand_id
1 'polypeptide(L)'
;FLPGLRVLLETCDRGAGLDELGRKLAFRRVVQLLGTRLRVEEAFRRAPEIREQKIRRPLYLTGLPRTGTSALFNLLGCDSSARPLLLWEGFFPDPLPGHAPGVPDPRYLAVKAAYERMRERDGGFAKIHFASADTPEECVLLLAHAFCDVQMGIEVLVEPYASWFRRQDLRPAYRYYVDLLRMLQVQRPGARWLLKSPAHLWAIDVLLEQTPDACIVFTHRDPRECVASYCSMLESLLESRHFAALPDLGPRVLEYL
;
A
#
# COMPACT_ATOMS: atom_id res chain seq x y z
N PHE A 1 5.40 -3.68 -15.10
CA PHE A 1 6.02 -2.94 -13.98
C PHE A 1 7.25 -2.12 -14.38
N LEU A 2 8.02 -2.54 -15.41
CA LEU A 2 9.26 -1.85 -15.80
C LEU A 2 9.10 -0.36 -16.15
N PRO A 3 8.06 0.08 -16.89
CA PRO A 3 7.86 1.50 -17.13
C PRO A 3 7.71 2.30 -15.85
N GLY A 4 6.88 1.83 -14.92
CA GLY A 4 6.66 2.49 -13.63
C GLY A 4 7.95 2.56 -12.79
N LEU A 5 8.71 1.46 -12.73
CA LEU A 5 10.00 1.44 -12.06
C LEU A 5 10.97 2.48 -12.62
N ARG A 6 11.07 2.61 -13.96
CA ARG A 6 11.97 3.59 -14.58
C ARG A 6 11.61 5.02 -14.21
N VAL A 7 10.31 5.36 -14.33
CA VAL A 7 9.85 6.72 -14.01
C VAL A 7 9.97 7.01 -12.51
N LEU A 8 9.74 6.01 -11.65
CA LEU A 8 9.96 6.15 -10.22
C LEU A 8 11.43 6.47 -9.90
N LEU A 9 12.37 5.73 -10.49
CA LEU A 9 13.80 5.97 -10.27
C LEU A 9 14.21 7.36 -10.77
N GLU A 10 13.70 7.78 -11.92
CA GLU A 10 13.94 9.14 -12.44
C GLU A 10 13.38 10.22 -11.50
N THR A 11 12.18 10.00 -10.96
CA THR A 11 11.55 10.89 -9.98
C THR A 11 12.39 11.02 -8.71
N CYS A 12 12.85 9.90 -8.17
CA CYS A 12 13.70 9.88 -6.97
C CYS A 12 15.07 10.54 -7.21
N ASP A 13 15.62 10.40 -8.42
CA ASP A 13 16.94 10.97 -8.76
C ASP A 13 16.89 12.48 -9.01
N ARG A 14 15.86 12.98 -9.72
CA ARG A 14 15.82 14.34 -10.25
C ARG A 14 14.66 15.20 -9.75
N GLY A 15 13.51 14.60 -9.47
CA GLY A 15 12.27 15.33 -9.24
C GLY A 15 11.90 15.52 -7.76
N ALA A 16 12.31 14.61 -6.91
CA ALA A 16 11.82 14.54 -5.53
C ALA A 16 12.60 15.40 -4.53
N GLY A 17 13.75 15.98 -4.91
CA GLY A 17 14.59 16.74 -3.99
C GLY A 17 15.03 15.95 -2.76
N LEU A 18 15.20 14.63 -2.89
CA LEU A 18 15.64 13.76 -1.81
C LEU A 18 17.04 14.11 -1.33
N ASP A 19 17.24 14.17 -0.03
CA ASP A 19 18.59 14.18 0.55
C ASP A 19 19.29 12.82 0.38
N GLU A 20 20.52 12.69 0.87
CA GLU A 20 21.31 11.45 0.75
C GLU A 20 20.63 10.26 1.45
N LEU A 21 20.03 10.51 2.62
CA LEU A 21 19.33 9.46 3.37
C LEU A 21 18.04 9.05 2.67
N GLY A 22 17.26 10.02 2.17
CA GLY A 22 16.05 9.79 1.39
C GLY A 22 16.32 8.93 0.13
N ARG A 23 17.39 9.23 -0.62
CA ARG A 23 17.82 8.40 -1.75
C ARG A 23 18.19 6.97 -1.35
N LYS A 24 18.91 6.79 -0.24
CA LYS A 24 19.23 5.46 0.30
C LYS A 24 17.97 4.67 0.70
N LEU A 25 17.00 5.34 1.33
CA LEU A 25 15.75 4.72 1.74
C LEU A 25 14.89 4.33 0.53
N ALA A 26 14.76 5.23 -0.46
CA ALA A 26 14.05 4.95 -1.71
C ALA A 26 14.69 3.77 -2.46
N PHE A 27 16.01 3.75 -2.60
CA PHE A 27 16.73 2.64 -3.23
C PHE A 27 16.49 1.31 -2.51
N ARG A 28 16.63 1.30 -1.18
CA ARG A 28 16.34 0.09 -0.38
C ARG A 28 14.91 -0.41 -0.56
N ARG A 29 13.94 0.50 -0.63
CA ARG A 29 12.54 0.16 -0.87
C ARG A 29 12.35 -0.48 -2.24
N VAL A 30 12.94 0.10 -3.29
CA VAL A 30 12.89 -0.46 -4.64
C VAL A 30 13.52 -1.86 -4.69
N VAL A 31 14.70 -2.06 -4.10
CA VAL A 31 15.37 -3.36 -4.03
C VAL A 31 14.51 -4.39 -3.29
N GLN A 32 13.90 -4.00 -2.17
CA GLN A 32 12.99 -4.87 -1.42
C GLN A 32 11.78 -5.29 -2.25
N LEU A 33 11.12 -4.34 -2.94
CA LEU A 33 9.97 -4.62 -3.81
C LEU A 33 10.34 -5.58 -4.96
N LEU A 34 11.47 -5.35 -5.62
CA LEU A 34 11.97 -6.22 -6.70
C LEU A 34 12.31 -7.62 -6.18
N GLY A 35 12.99 -7.72 -5.05
CA GLY A 35 13.33 -9.00 -4.43
C GLY A 35 12.09 -9.79 -4.02
N THR A 36 11.09 -9.11 -3.42
CA THR A 36 9.81 -9.73 -3.08
C THR A 36 9.08 -10.19 -4.34
N ARG A 37 9.05 -9.35 -5.39
CA ARG A 37 8.43 -9.72 -6.66
C ARG A 37 9.05 -10.98 -7.28
N LEU A 38 10.38 -11.10 -7.27
CA LEU A 38 11.07 -12.31 -7.76
C LEU A 38 10.64 -13.57 -7.00
N ARG A 39 10.53 -13.48 -5.66
CA ARG A 39 10.08 -14.62 -4.83
C ARG A 39 8.60 -14.95 -5.05
N VAL A 40 7.75 -13.95 -5.26
CA VAL A 40 6.34 -14.13 -5.62
C VAL A 40 6.21 -14.86 -6.97
N GLU A 41 6.93 -14.43 -8.00
CA GLU A 41 6.88 -15.08 -9.32
C GLU A 41 7.43 -16.52 -9.27
N GLU A 42 8.49 -16.74 -8.48
CA GLU A 42 9.00 -18.11 -8.26
C GLU A 42 7.98 -18.98 -7.51
N ALA A 43 7.26 -18.42 -6.54
CA ALA A 43 6.20 -19.16 -5.85
C ALA A 43 5.06 -19.54 -6.81
N PHE A 44 4.62 -18.63 -7.68
CA PHE A 44 3.63 -18.92 -8.72
C PHE A 44 4.13 -19.95 -9.76
N ARG A 45 5.43 -19.93 -10.08
CA ARG A 45 6.01 -20.92 -10.98
C ARG A 45 5.99 -22.34 -10.38
N ARG A 46 6.19 -22.42 -9.04
CA ARG A 46 6.19 -23.71 -8.30
C ARG A 46 4.77 -24.22 -8.02
N ALA A 47 3.83 -23.33 -7.80
CA ALA A 47 2.45 -23.60 -7.42
C ALA A 47 1.48 -22.72 -8.23
N PRO A 48 1.32 -22.97 -9.54
CA PRO A 48 0.48 -22.14 -10.42
C PRO A 48 -1.00 -22.15 -10.00
N GLU A 49 -1.46 -23.19 -9.31
CA GLU A 49 -2.82 -23.32 -8.77
C GLU A 49 -3.18 -22.23 -7.73
N ILE A 50 -2.20 -21.51 -7.19
CA ILE A 50 -2.45 -20.36 -6.33
C ILE A 50 -3.25 -19.28 -7.10
N ARG A 51 -3.01 -19.10 -8.40
CA ARG A 51 -3.75 -18.15 -9.23
C ARG A 51 -5.22 -18.55 -9.46
N GLU A 52 -5.56 -19.81 -9.22
CA GLU A 52 -6.93 -20.33 -9.34
C GLU A 52 -7.78 -20.06 -8.08
N GLN A 53 -7.14 -19.63 -6.98
CA GLN A 53 -7.84 -19.28 -5.75
C GLN A 53 -8.88 -18.19 -6.02
N LYS A 54 -10.09 -18.37 -5.47
CA LYS A 54 -11.18 -17.41 -5.65
C LYS A 54 -11.21 -16.43 -4.48
N ILE A 55 -11.07 -15.17 -4.78
CA ILE A 55 -11.38 -14.09 -3.84
C ILE A 55 -12.91 -13.92 -3.88
N ARG A 56 -13.59 -14.24 -2.78
CA ARG A 56 -15.06 -14.24 -2.73
C ARG A 56 -15.59 -13.08 -1.89
N ARG A 57 -16.47 -12.27 -2.49
CA ARG A 57 -17.20 -11.18 -1.85
C ARG A 57 -16.30 -10.31 -0.94
N PRO A 58 -15.14 -9.86 -1.40
CA PRO A 58 -14.28 -9.02 -0.58
C PRO A 58 -15.03 -7.73 -0.19
N LEU A 59 -14.78 -7.25 1.04
CA LEU A 59 -15.29 -5.96 1.50
C LEU A 59 -14.18 -4.93 1.38
N TYR A 60 -14.40 -3.92 0.55
CA TYR A 60 -13.49 -2.79 0.38
C TYR A 60 -14.02 -1.55 1.06
N LEU A 61 -13.22 -0.93 1.91
CA LEU A 61 -13.46 0.41 2.42
C LEU A 61 -12.66 1.40 1.58
N THR A 62 -13.33 2.41 1.06
CA THR A 62 -12.70 3.49 0.30
C THR A 62 -13.38 4.83 0.60
N GLY A 63 -12.85 5.91 0.08
CA GLY A 63 -13.30 7.28 0.27
C GLY A 63 -12.11 8.22 0.19
N LEU A 64 -12.34 9.51 0.22
CA LEU A 64 -11.25 10.48 0.32
C LEU A 64 -10.37 10.17 1.55
N PRO A 65 -9.07 10.41 1.48
CA PRO A 65 -8.23 10.35 2.67
C PRO A 65 -8.84 11.19 3.81
N ARG A 66 -8.64 10.76 5.07
CA ARG A 66 -9.12 11.49 6.27
C ARG A 66 -10.63 11.48 6.51
N THR A 67 -11.38 10.58 5.88
CA THR A 67 -12.83 10.38 6.12
C THR A 67 -13.14 9.40 7.26
N GLY A 68 -12.14 8.94 8.02
CA GLY A 68 -12.33 7.99 9.13
C GLY A 68 -12.25 6.51 8.72
N THR A 69 -11.85 6.22 7.48
CA THR A 69 -11.70 4.82 6.98
C THR A 69 -10.88 3.93 7.90
N SER A 70 -9.79 4.43 8.49
CA SER A 70 -8.92 3.62 9.37
C SER A 70 -9.62 3.20 10.67
N ALA A 71 -10.41 4.10 11.28
CA ALA A 71 -11.17 3.77 12.49
C ALA A 71 -12.24 2.70 12.20
N LEU A 72 -12.98 2.86 11.09
CA LEU A 72 -13.98 1.89 10.65
C LEU A 72 -13.33 0.56 10.28
N PHE A 73 -12.18 0.59 9.61
CA PHE A 73 -11.42 -0.60 9.22
C PHE A 73 -10.98 -1.43 10.43
N ASN A 74 -10.42 -0.77 11.44
CA ASN A 74 -10.01 -1.42 12.68
C ASN A 74 -11.22 -2.00 13.43
N LEU A 75 -12.33 -1.28 13.49
CA LEU A 75 -13.55 -1.76 14.13
C LEU A 75 -14.11 -3.01 13.42
N LEU A 76 -14.22 -2.99 12.09
CA LEU A 76 -14.66 -4.15 11.31
C LEU A 76 -13.64 -5.31 11.37
N GLY A 77 -12.36 -5.00 11.53
CA GLY A 77 -11.30 -6.00 11.71
C GLY A 77 -11.38 -6.77 13.03
N CYS A 78 -12.22 -6.33 13.99
CA CYS A 78 -12.50 -7.09 15.21
C CYS A 78 -13.45 -8.28 14.99
N ASP A 79 -14.15 -8.34 13.86
CA ASP A 79 -14.95 -9.49 13.47
C ASP A 79 -14.03 -10.68 13.16
N SER A 80 -14.23 -11.80 13.84
CA SER A 80 -13.43 -13.02 13.64
C SER A 80 -13.58 -13.64 12.24
N SER A 81 -14.64 -13.31 11.51
CA SER A 81 -14.83 -13.70 10.10
C SER A 81 -14.07 -12.81 9.12
N ALA A 82 -13.66 -11.61 9.54
CA ALA A 82 -12.90 -10.70 8.70
C ALA A 82 -11.44 -11.15 8.57
N ARG A 83 -10.92 -11.03 7.35
CA ARG A 83 -9.52 -11.26 7.03
C ARG A 83 -8.90 -9.95 6.55
N PRO A 84 -8.47 -9.06 7.45
CA PRO A 84 -7.77 -7.86 7.03
C PRO A 84 -6.38 -8.16 6.48
N LEU A 85 -5.91 -7.33 5.55
CA LEU A 85 -4.51 -7.28 5.17
C LEU A 85 -3.71 -6.73 6.36
N LEU A 86 -2.69 -7.45 6.81
CA LEU A 86 -1.80 -6.98 7.87
C LEU A 86 -0.61 -6.22 7.31
N LEU A 87 -0.06 -5.29 8.09
CA LEU A 87 1.07 -4.45 7.67
C LEU A 87 2.24 -5.28 7.14
N TRP A 88 2.68 -6.32 7.88
CA TRP A 88 3.81 -7.15 7.46
C TRP A 88 3.55 -7.94 6.17
N GLU A 89 2.31 -8.37 5.94
CA GLU A 89 1.89 -9.08 4.73
C GLU A 89 1.95 -8.16 3.50
N GLY A 90 1.63 -6.89 3.67
CA GLY A 90 1.76 -5.88 2.60
C GLY A 90 3.19 -5.68 2.14
N PHE A 91 4.17 -5.82 3.06
CA PHE A 91 5.59 -5.77 2.72
C PHE A 91 6.13 -7.07 2.13
N PHE A 92 5.63 -8.22 2.59
CA PHE A 92 6.15 -9.54 2.26
C PHE A 92 4.99 -10.51 1.93
N PRO A 93 4.32 -10.34 0.78
CA PRO A 93 3.24 -11.24 0.36
C PRO A 93 3.74 -12.61 -0.11
N ASP A 94 5.06 -12.75 -0.36
CA ASP A 94 5.68 -14.00 -0.78
C ASP A 94 5.64 -15.05 0.35
N PRO A 95 5.53 -16.35 0.06
CA PRO A 95 5.63 -17.40 1.08
C PRO A 95 7.07 -17.54 1.58
N LEU A 96 7.23 -18.00 2.81
CA LEU A 96 8.54 -18.38 3.37
C LEU A 96 8.71 -19.90 3.27
N PRO A 97 9.49 -20.42 2.32
CA PRO A 97 9.70 -21.86 2.18
C PRO A 97 10.33 -22.47 3.43
N GLY A 98 9.83 -23.62 3.87
CA GLY A 98 10.36 -24.33 5.03
C GLY A 98 10.00 -23.71 6.39
N HIS A 99 9.14 -22.70 6.43
CA HIS A 99 8.69 -22.12 7.70
C HIS A 99 7.79 -23.11 8.45
N ALA A 100 8.19 -23.43 9.70
CA ALA A 100 7.47 -24.36 10.52
C ALA A 100 6.23 -23.72 11.18
N PRO A 101 5.08 -24.40 11.21
CA PRO A 101 3.91 -23.93 11.95
C PRO A 101 4.22 -23.67 13.43
N GLY A 102 3.69 -22.57 13.98
CA GLY A 102 3.88 -22.20 15.39
C GLY A 102 5.18 -21.44 15.70
N VAL A 103 6.09 -21.33 14.75
CA VAL A 103 7.28 -20.46 14.89
C VAL A 103 6.91 -19.06 14.41
N PRO A 104 7.29 -17.97 15.11
CA PRO A 104 7.06 -16.62 14.61
C PRO A 104 7.77 -16.38 13.28
N ASP A 105 7.06 -15.84 12.29
CA ASP A 105 7.64 -15.53 10.99
C ASP A 105 8.74 -14.46 11.14
N PRO A 106 9.97 -14.68 10.69
CA PRO A 106 11.06 -13.71 10.82
C PRO A 106 10.79 -12.41 10.10
N ARG A 107 9.97 -12.39 9.05
CA ARG A 107 9.54 -11.19 8.32
C ARG A 107 8.59 -10.35 9.17
N TYR A 108 7.65 -10.99 9.87
CA TYR A 108 6.80 -10.35 10.88
C TYR A 108 7.64 -9.71 11.98
N LEU A 109 8.61 -10.46 12.54
CA LEU A 109 9.49 -9.95 13.59
C LEU A 109 10.34 -8.76 13.10
N ALA A 110 10.84 -8.81 11.87
CA ALA A 110 11.62 -7.73 11.28
C ALA A 110 10.77 -6.44 11.11
N VAL A 111 9.53 -6.56 10.60
CA VAL A 111 8.61 -5.43 10.48
C VAL A 111 8.25 -4.87 11.85
N LYS A 112 7.93 -5.74 12.82
CA LYS A 112 7.62 -5.35 14.20
C LYS A 112 8.76 -4.52 14.80
N ALA A 113 9.97 -5.04 14.77
CA ALA A 113 11.14 -4.35 15.31
C ALA A 113 11.46 -3.04 14.57
N ALA A 114 11.22 -2.96 13.25
CA ALA A 114 11.41 -1.74 12.48
C ALA A 114 10.43 -0.63 12.90
N TYR A 115 9.15 -0.98 13.06
CA TYR A 115 8.12 -0.02 13.47
C TYR A 115 8.23 0.39 14.95
N GLU A 116 8.68 -0.50 15.83
CA GLU A 116 9.00 -0.17 17.22
C GLU A 116 10.13 0.88 17.28
N ARG A 117 11.23 0.67 16.58
CA ARG A 117 12.33 1.65 16.47
C ARG A 117 11.90 2.98 15.83
N MET A 118 11.02 2.94 14.83
CA MET A 118 10.50 4.16 14.22
C MET A 118 9.69 4.97 15.23
N ARG A 119 8.81 4.34 16.01
CA ARG A 119 8.03 5.02 17.06
C ARG A 119 8.89 5.65 18.13
N GLU A 120 10.00 5.00 18.51
CA GLU A 120 10.95 5.55 19.48
C GLU A 120 11.66 6.82 18.99
N ARG A 121 11.92 6.90 17.68
CA ARG A 121 12.66 8.00 17.04
C ARG A 121 11.76 9.14 16.57
N ASP A 122 10.61 8.81 16.02
CA ASP A 122 9.68 9.73 15.37
C ASP A 122 8.31 9.69 16.06
N GLY A 123 8.15 10.51 17.09
CA GLY A 123 6.87 10.65 17.77
C GLY A 123 5.79 11.41 16.97
N GLY A 124 6.12 12.04 15.85
CA GLY A 124 5.23 12.86 15.03
C GLY A 124 4.29 12.04 14.15
N PHE A 125 4.84 11.30 13.20
CA PHE A 125 4.05 10.51 12.24
C PHE A 125 3.29 9.36 12.92
N ALA A 126 3.90 8.71 13.93
CA ALA A 126 3.27 7.65 14.70
C ALA A 126 2.00 8.08 15.45
N LYS A 127 1.86 9.37 15.77
CA LYS A 127 0.63 9.93 16.36
C LYS A 127 -0.49 10.12 15.33
N ILE A 128 -0.13 10.32 14.06
CA ILE A 128 -1.07 10.54 12.96
C ILE A 128 -1.53 9.21 12.37
N HIS A 129 -0.62 8.23 12.30
CA HIS A 129 -0.88 6.91 11.74
C HIS A 129 -0.20 5.83 12.60
N PHE A 130 -0.99 5.27 13.53
CA PHE A 130 -0.50 4.15 14.33
C PHE A 130 -0.44 2.89 13.45
N ALA A 131 0.73 2.28 13.37
CA ALA A 131 0.95 1.03 12.67
C ALA A 131 1.86 0.08 13.48
N SER A 132 1.55 -1.21 13.42
CA SER A 132 2.33 -2.32 13.96
C SER A 132 2.28 -3.46 12.97
N ALA A 133 3.20 -4.42 13.06
CA ALA A 133 3.26 -5.52 12.11
C ALA A 133 1.94 -6.27 11.93
N ASP A 134 1.17 -6.39 13.00
CA ASP A 134 -0.10 -7.11 13.10
C ASP A 134 -1.35 -6.23 12.98
N THR A 135 -1.20 -4.92 12.76
CA THR A 135 -2.35 -4.05 12.50
C THR A 135 -2.87 -4.20 11.09
N PRO A 136 -4.21 -4.08 10.89
CA PRO A 136 -4.79 -3.93 9.57
C PRO A 136 -4.20 -2.74 8.81
N GLU A 137 -3.83 -2.93 7.54
CA GLU A 137 -3.15 -1.89 6.75
C GLU A 137 -3.68 -1.81 5.31
N GLU A 138 -3.31 -0.75 4.62
CA GLU A 138 -3.86 -0.39 3.31
C GLU A 138 -3.34 -1.25 2.16
N CYS A 139 -4.23 -1.48 1.18
CA CYS A 139 -3.95 -2.24 -0.04
C CYS A 139 -2.83 -1.66 -0.91
N VAL A 140 -2.54 -0.38 -0.75
CA VAL A 140 -1.45 0.31 -1.45
C VAL A 140 -0.09 -0.34 -1.23
N LEU A 141 0.13 -1.02 -0.09
CA LEU A 141 1.36 -1.78 0.13
C LEU A 141 1.52 -2.93 -0.87
N LEU A 142 0.41 -3.59 -1.25
CA LEU A 142 0.43 -4.63 -2.29
C LEU A 142 0.52 -4.02 -3.69
N LEU A 143 -0.21 -2.92 -3.96
CA LEU A 143 -0.16 -2.21 -5.23
C LEU A 143 1.25 -1.70 -5.55
N ALA A 144 2.03 -1.32 -4.52
CA ALA A 144 3.42 -0.88 -4.67
C ALA A 144 4.31 -1.90 -5.40
N HIS A 145 4.02 -3.20 -5.29
CA HIS A 145 4.76 -4.24 -6.00
C HIS A 145 4.57 -4.21 -7.52
N ALA A 146 3.56 -3.49 -8.03
CA ALA A 146 3.35 -3.25 -9.46
C ALA A 146 4.14 -2.03 -9.98
N PHE A 147 4.72 -1.19 -9.12
CA PHE A 147 5.34 0.09 -9.47
C PHE A 147 4.41 1.03 -10.23
N CYS A 148 3.12 0.87 -10.06
CA CYS A 148 2.07 1.69 -10.65
C CYS A 148 0.97 1.85 -9.60
N ASP A 149 1.20 2.72 -8.63
CA ASP A 149 0.29 2.93 -7.53
C ASP A 149 0.42 4.35 -6.96
N VAL A 150 -0.62 4.76 -6.22
CA VAL A 150 -0.71 6.08 -5.59
C VAL A 150 0.09 6.20 -4.29
N GLN A 151 0.60 5.10 -3.75
CA GLN A 151 1.29 5.11 -2.46
C GLN A 151 2.80 4.83 -2.52
N MET A 152 3.36 4.78 -3.66
CA MET A 152 4.69 5.30 -3.65
C MET A 152 4.61 6.74 -3.07
N GLY A 153 3.37 7.18 -2.82
CA GLY A 153 2.85 8.17 -1.87
C GLY A 153 3.04 9.57 -2.36
N ILE A 154 4.14 10.12 -2.02
CA ILE A 154 4.54 11.47 -2.36
C ILE A 154 4.91 11.56 -3.84
N GLU A 155 5.41 10.48 -4.42
CA GLU A 155 5.86 10.44 -5.81
C GLU A 155 4.74 10.72 -6.82
N VAL A 156 3.48 10.41 -6.49
CA VAL A 156 2.32 10.78 -7.34
C VAL A 156 2.05 12.28 -7.35
N LEU A 157 2.63 13.03 -6.42
CA LEU A 157 2.58 14.50 -6.36
C LEU A 157 3.83 15.13 -6.97
N VAL A 158 4.82 14.32 -7.38
CA VAL A 158 6.12 14.77 -7.89
C VAL A 158 6.31 14.32 -9.32
N GLU A 159 6.71 15.29 -10.17
CA GLU A 159 7.05 14.99 -11.56
C GLU A 159 8.42 14.29 -11.69
N PRO A 160 8.60 13.39 -12.65
CA PRO A 160 7.67 13.03 -13.74
C PRO A 160 6.66 11.92 -13.39
N TYR A 161 6.72 11.28 -12.20
CA TYR A 161 5.84 10.17 -11.86
C TYR A 161 4.36 10.56 -11.82
N ALA A 162 4.04 11.76 -11.30
CA ALA A 162 2.68 12.27 -11.22
C ALA A 162 1.99 12.28 -12.61
N SER A 163 2.59 12.92 -13.60
CA SER A 163 2.05 12.96 -14.96
C SER A 163 2.04 11.61 -15.66
N TRP A 164 3.02 10.76 -15.38
CA TRP A 164 3.04 9.41 -15.92
C TRP A 164 1.89 8.58 -15.35
N PHE A 165 1.72 8.54 -14.02
CA PHE A 165 0.71 7.74 -13.33
C PHE A 165 -0.72 8.08 -13.81
N ARG A 166 -1.06 9.35 -13.93
CA ARG A 166 -2.38 9.81 -14.38
C ARG A 166 -2.81 9.30 -15.78
N ARG A 167 -1.85 8.82 -16.59
CA ARG A 167 -2.09 8.29 -17.95
C ARG A 167 -2.06 6.77 -18.03
N GLN A 168 -1.90 6.08 -16.90
CA GLN A 168 -1.73 4.63 -16.94
C GLN A 168 -3.07 3.88 -16.97
N ASP A 169 -3.09 2.77 -17.69
CA ASP A 169 -4.08 1.71 -17.46
C ASP A 169 -3.72 0.95 -16.19
N LEU A 170 -4.60 1.00 -15.19
CA LEU A 170 -4.36 0.36 -13.89
C LEU A 170 -4.72 -1.13 -13.87
N ARG A 171 -5.34 -1.70 -14.93
CA ARG A 171 -5.69 -3.11 -15.01
C ARG A 171 -4.52 -4.07 -14.74
N PRO A 172 -3.31 -3.85 -15.30
CA PRO A 172 -2.17 -4.72 -14.99
C PRO A 172 -1.76 -4.68 -13.51
N ALA A 173 -1.82 -3.52 -12.87
CA ALA A 173 -1.49 -3.37 -11.46
C ALA A 173 -2.51 -4.07 -10.56
N TYR A 174 -3.80 -3.93 -10.86
CA TYR A 174 -4.88 -4.57 -10.11
C TYR A 174 -4.95 -6.08 -10.32
N ARG A 175 -4.64 -6.59 -11.51
CA ARG A 175 -4.48 -8.04 -11.71
C ARG A 175 -3.39 -8.60 -10.80
N TYR A 176 -2.24 -7.94 -10.77
CA TYR A 176 -1.15 -8.37 -9.91
C TYR A 176 -1.50 -8.24 -8.42
N TYR A 177 -2.19 -7.18 -8.03
CA TYR A 177 -2.72 -7.00 -6.68
C TYR A 177 -3.63 -8.17 -6.25
N VAL A 178 -4.56 -8.60 -7.10
CA VAL A 178 -5.44 -9.73 -6.80
C VAL A 178 -4.65 -11.06 -6.76
N ASP A 179 -3.62 -11.23 -7.57
CA ASP A 179 -2.72 -12.38 -7.46
C ASP A 179 -1.98 -12.40 -6.12
N LEU A 180 -1.56 -11.25 -5.61
CA LEU A 180 -0.97 -11.15 -4.27
C LEU A 180 -1.98 -11.47 -3.15
N LEU A 181 -3.24 -11.07 -3.29
CA LEU A 181 -4.30 -11.48 -2.35
C LEU A 181 -4.50 -13.02 -2.36
N ARG A 182 -4.48 -13.66 -3.53
CA ARG A 182 -4.55 -15.12 -3.67
C ARG A 182 -3.37 -15.80 -2.99
N MET A 183 -2.17 -15.26 -3.16
CA MET A 183 -0.94 -15.73 -2.53
C MET A 183 -1.04 -15.67 -1.00
N LEU A 184 -1.52 -14.56 -0.47
CA LEU A 184 -1.72 -14.37 0.97
C LEU A 184 -2.87 -15.23 1.52
N GLN A 185 -3.92 -15.46 0.73
CA GLN A 185 -5.06 -16.30 1.14
C GLN A 185 -4.64 -17.75 1.39
N VAL A 186 -3.73 -18.29 0.60
CA VAL A 186 -3.18 -19.64 0.80
C VAL A 186 -2.32 -19.69 2.07
N GLN A 187 -1.55 -18.66 2.37
CA GLN A 187 -0.68 -18.62 3.55
C GLN A 187 -1.45 -18.42 4.85
N ARG A 188 -2.47 -17.56 4.84
CA ARG A 188 -3.35 -17.28 5.97
C ARG A 188 -4.80 -17.21 5.50
N PRO A 189 -5.53 -18.33 5.50
CA PRO A 189 -6.93 -18.36 5.11
C PRO A 189 -7.82 -17.50 6.02
N GLY A 190 -8.94 -17.05 5.49
CA GLY A 190 -9.98 -16.34 6.24
C GLY A 190 -11.31 -16.43 5.50
N ALA A 191 -12.41 -16.15 6.19
CA ALA A 191 -13.74 -16.29 5.61
C ALA A 191 -14.02 -15.22 4.54
N ARG A 192 -13.61 -13.98 4.80
CA ARG A 192 -13.87 -12.85 3.91
C ARG A 192 -12.75 -11.80 4.01
N TRP A 193 -12.19 -11.41 2.88
CA TRP A 193 -11.26 -10.29 2.84
C TRP A 193 -11.93 -8.99 3.28
N LEU A 194 -11.29 -8.29 4.20
CA LEU A 194 -11.58 -6.93 4.60
C LEU A 194 -10.38 -6.06 4.18
N LEU A 195 -10.60 -5.16 3.25
CA LEU A 195 -9.56 -4.42 2.54
C LEU A 195 -9.88 -2.92 2.57
N LYS A 196 -8.85 -2.08 2.59
CA LYS A 196 -9.03 -0.64 2.69
C LYS A 196 -7.96 0.09 1.90
N SER A 197 -8.35 1.04 1.07
CA SER A 197 -7.47 2.07 0.56
C SER A 197 -8.23 3.22 -0.10
N PRO A 198 -7.85 4.48 0.14
CA PRO A 198 -8.28 5.61 -0.69
C PRO A 198 -7.88 5.45 -2.17
N ALA A 199 -6.77 4.76 -2.45
CA ALA A 199 -6.27 4.53 -3.81
C ALA A 199 -7.28 3.84 -4.73
N HIS A 200 -8.22 3.07 -4.19
CA HIS A 200 -9.25 2.41 -4.99
C HIS A 200 -10.22 3.40 -5.67
N LEU A 201 -10.31 4.65 -5.22
CA LEU A 201 -11.10 5.69 -5.88
C LEU A 201 -10.68 5.93 -7.34
N TRP A 202 -9.41 5.79 -7.64
CA TRP A 202 -8.86 5.97 -8.98
C TRP A 202 -9.19 4.84 -9.97
N ALA A 203 -9.68 3.71 -9.46
CA ALA A 203 -9.81 2.50 -10.26
C ALA A 203 -10.92 1.58 -9.74
N ILE A 204 -12.05 2.15 -9.31
CA ILE A 204 -13.20 1.35 -8.82
C ILE A 204 -13.71 0.42 -9.90
N ASP A 205 -13.81 0.88 -11.14
CA ASP A 205 -14.17 0.09 -12.30
C ASP A 205 -13.22 -1.08 -12.52
N VAL A 206 -11.92 -0.81 -12.51
CA VAL A 206 -10.87 -1.84 -12.64
C VAL A 206 -10.91 -2.82 -11.47
N LEU A 207 -11.13 -2.34 -10.24
CA LEU A 207 -11.27 -3.18 -9.06
C LEU A 207 -12.46 -4.15 -9.20
N LEU A 208 -13.62 -3.65 -9.66
CA LEU A 208 -14.83 -4.45 -9.88
C LEU A 208 -14.67 -5.42 -11.07
N GLU A 209 -13.91 -5.07 -12.10
CA GLU A 209 -13.53 -6.02 -13.16
C GLU A 209 -12.79 -7.24 -12.59
N GLN A 210 -11.90 -7.04 -11.60
CA GLN A 210 -11.12 -8.11 -10.99
C GLN A 210 -11.86 -8.86 -9.87
N THR A 211 -12.79 -8.21 -9.19
CA THR A 211 -13.57 -8.74 -8.07
C THR A 211 -15.05 -8.35 -8.21
N PRO A 212 -15.78 -8.97 -9.16
CA PRO A 212 -17.13 -8.52 -9.55
C PRO A 212 -18.19 -8.73 -8.46
N ASP A 213 -17.93 -9.58 -7.47
CA ASP A 213 -18.80 -9.82 -6.33
C ASP A 213 -18.40 -9.00 -5.08
N ALA A 214 -17.50 -8.03 -5.25
CA ALA A 214 -17.06 -7.18 -4.15
C ALA A 214 -18.18 -6.32 -3.58
N CYS A 215 -18.08 -6.05 -2.27
CA CYS A 215 -18.88 -5.05 -1.59
C CYS A 215 -18.00 -3.83 -1.31
N ILE A 216 -18.45 -2.65 -1.72
CA ILE A 216 -17.71 -1.40 -1.49
C ILE A 216 -18.44 -0.55 -0.47
N VAL A 217 -17.76 -0.16 0.59
CA VAL A 217 -18.20 0.81 1.58
C VAL A 217 -17.46 2.11 1.34
N PHE A 218 -18.23 3.16 1.07
CA PHE A 218 -17.71 4.48 0.78
C PHE A 218 -17.90 5.40 1.99
N THR A 219 -16.81 5.94 2.54
CA THR A 219 -16.87 6.87 3.66
C THR A 219 -16.84 8.31 3.16
N HIS A 220 -17.66 9.16 3.79
CA HIS A 220 -17.81 10.57 3.45
C HIS A 220 -17.53 11.48 4.64
N ARG A 221 -16.93 12.62 4.37
CA ARG A 221 -16.75 13.75 5.28
C ARG A 221 -16.67 15.03 4.44
N ASP A 222 -16.83 16.20 5.05
CA ASP A 222 -16.66 17.49 4.35
C ASP A 222 -15.28 17.51 3.63
N PRO A 223 -15.24 17.64 2.28
CA PRO A 223 -13.99 17.61 1.53
C PRO A 223 -12.99 18.68 1.98
N ARG A 224 -13.46 19.83 2.43
CA ARG A 224 -12.59 20.94 2.92
C ARG A 224 -11.79 20.50 4.13
N GLU A 225 -12.42 19.77 5.06
CA GLU A 225 -11.73 19.22 6.23
C GLU A 225 -10.78 18.08 5.84
N CYS A 226 -11.21 17.23 4.88
CA CYS A 226 -10.39 16.13 4.39
C CYS A 226 -9.10 16.63 3.73
N VAL A 227 -9.21 17.60 2.81
CA VAL A 227 -8.07 18.16 2.07
C VAL A 227 -7.08 18.81 3.02
N ALA A 228 -7.55 19.68 3.93
CA ALA A 228 -6.68 20.34 4.91
C ALA A 228 -5.93 19.33 5.79
N SER A 229 -6.65 18.34 6.33
CA SER A 229 -6.04 17.27 7.14
C SER A 229 -5.10 16.37 6.35
N TYR A 230 -5.37 16.16 5.05
CA TYR A 230 -4.52 15.35 4.17
C TYR A 230 -3.22 16.08 3.83
N CYS A 231 -3.27 17.37 3.54
CA CYS A 231 -2.06 18.19 3.35
C CYS A 231 -1.14 18.13 4.57
N SER A 232 -1.69 18.32 5.76
CA SER A 232 -0.91 18.25 7.01
C SER A 232 -0.26 16.87 7.23
N MET A 233 -0.97 15.78 6.87
CA MET A 233 -0.39 14.43 6.92
C MET A 233 0.73 14.26 5.90
N LEU A 234 0.57 14.78 4.68
CA LEU A 234 1.58 14.71 3.63
C LEU A 234 2.83 15.51 3.97
N GLU A 235 2.71 16.68 4.60
CA GLU A 235 3.86 17.46 5.10
C GLU A 235 4.71 16.61 6.05
N SER A 236 4.07 15.99 7.05
CA SER A 236 4.75 15.08 7.98
C SER A 236 5.38 13.87 7.28
N LEU A 237 4.74 13.37 6.23
CA LEU A 237 5.24 12.23 5.46
C LEU A 237 6.43 12.62 4.57
N LEU A 238 6.41 13.81 3.95
CA LEU A 238 7.53 14.38 3.19
C LEU A 238 8.78 14.47 4.07
N GLU A 239 8.62 15.07 5.25
CA GLU A 239 9.69 15.20 6.22
C GLU A 239 10.26 13.84 6.65
N SER A 240 9.39 12.91 7.05
CA SER A 240 9.79 11.59 7.54
C SER A 240 10.50 10.73 6.48
N ARG A 241 10.25 11.00 5.19
CA ARG A 241 10.85 10.31 4.04
C ARG A 241 11.99 11.08 3.38
N HIS A 242 12.39 12.20 3.97
CA HIS A 242 13.49 13.02 3.46
C HIS A 242 13.28 13.61 2.06
N PHE A 243 12.02 13.91 1.71
CA PHE A 243 11.68 14.67 0.51
C PHE A 243 11.83 16.17 0.78
N ALA A 244 12.11 16.93 -0.28
CA ALA A 244 12.00 18.37 -0.21
C ALA A 244 10.54 18.81 0.07
N ALA A 245 10.38 19.92 0.78
CA ALA A 245 9.07 20.53 0.94
C ALA A 245 8.45 20.90 -0.42
N LEU A 246 7.15 20.70 -0.56
CA LEU A 246 6.38 21.07 -1.74
C LEU A 246 5.60 22.37 -1.43
N PRO A 247 6.09 23.55 -1.86
CA PRO A 247 5.44 24.82 -1.50
C PRO A 247 4.04 24.98 -2.09
N ASP A 248 3.71 24.23 -3.15
CA ASP A 248 2.41 24.18 -3.81
C ASP A 248 1.63 22.88 -3.49
N LEU A 249 1.84 22.32 -2.31
CA LEU A 249 1.23 21.04 -1.90
C LEU A 249 -0.30 21.06 -1.97
N GLY A 250 -0.95 22.13 -1.51
CA GLY A 250 -2.41 22.25 -1.56
C GLY A 250 -2.98 22.14 -2.97
N PRO A 251 -2.54 22.95 -3.95
CA PRO A 251 -2.91 22.80 -5.36
C PRO A 251 -2.66 21.41 -5.93
N ARG A 252 -1.51 20.78 -5.64
CA ARG A 252 -1.20 19.42 -6.12
C ARG A 252 -2.15 18.37 -5.52
N VAL A 253 -2.48 18.52 -4.25
CA VAL A 253 -3.45 17.63 -3.59
C VAL A 253 -4.83 17.75 -4.20
N LEU A 254 -5.27 18.99 -4.50
CA LEU A 254 -6.56 19.22 -5.18
C LEU A 254 -6.59 18.66 -6.61
N GLU A 255 -5.49 18.74 -7.34
CA GLU A 255 -5.37 18.12 -8.67
C GLU A 255 -5.36 16.58 -8.59
N TYR A 256 -4.84 16.04 -7.50
CA TYR A 256 -4.75 14.60 -7.27
C TYR A 256 -6.08 14.00 -6.82
N LEU A 257 -6.88 14.68 -5.99
CA LEU A 257 -8.16 14.20 -5.43
C LEU A 257 -9.34 14.43 -6.37
#